data_0b263de69c10a5cc69773b5a5d63de3e
#
_entry.id   0b263de69c10a5cc69773b5a5d63de3e
#
_cell.length_a   1.000
_cell.length_b   1.000
_cell.length_c   1.000
_cell.angle_alpha   90.00
_cell.angle_beta   90.00
_cell.angle_gamma   90.00
#
_symmetry.space_group_name_H-M   'P 1'
#
loop_
_entity.id
_entity.type
_entity.pdbx_description
1 polymer ?
#
loop_
_entity_poly.entity_id
_entity_poly.type
_entity_poly.pdbx_seq_one_letter_code
_entity_poly.pdbx_strand_id
1 'polypeptide(L)'
;MGVEPAVKLEGLTVRYGKLTAVEDLSLEVPKGGVFALLGRNGSGKSSTVRCLLGQQRPTAGRSRILGFDSWKKRRQAMERVGVVPENPDVPPDTTADRVEKFIARVTPFWRSANYFDRLESLGVPRKQRFDRLSKGQQRQLALALALAGSPRLLVLDDPTLGLDPVARRTLYEELVGELADCGTTVFLTTHDLAGVEGIADRVGVLHGGSLLVDEKLDVLKARYCRLTWAPNDDISPEGIQAGLQHLGVIGKGATPGAHEAVVEKFSEFGFDRFRQEASVEVMRVDSLSLEEIFIALCGAEPGGRS
;
A
#
# COMPACT_ATOMS: atom_id res chain seq x y z
N MET A 1 28.12 2.13 5.72
CA MET A 1 27.38 2.72 4.59
C MET A 1 26.01 2.08 4.58
N GLY A 2 24.92 2.84 4.77
CA GLY A 2 23.56 2.29 4.74
C GLY A 2 23.25 1.75 3.34
N VAL A 3 22.49 0.65 3.28
CA VAL A 3 22.03 0.09 2.00
C VAL A 3 21.08 1.10 1.36
N GLU A 4 21.37 1.49 0.11
CA GLU A 4 20.54 2.44 -0.63
C GLU A 4 19.12 1.86 -0.84
N PRO A 5 18.05 2.59 -0.49
CA PRO A 5 16.68 2.10 -0.61
C PRO A 5 16.29 1.92 -2.09
N ALA A 6 15.27 1.10 -2.34
CA ALA A 6 14.70 0.92 -3.68
C ALA A 6 13.93 2.17 -4.13
N VAL A 7 13.21 2.79 -3.20
CA VAL A 7 12.49 4.06 -3.39
C VAL A 7 12.85 5.02 -2.27
N LYS A 8 13.08 6.29 -2.63
CA LYS A 8 13.27 7.38 -1.67
C LYS A 8 12.52 8.61 -2.15
N LEU A 9 11.61 9.10 -1.32
CA LEU A 9 10.91 10.38 -1.47
C LEU A 9 11.42 11.33 -0.40
N GLU A 10 11.77 12.56 -0.77
CA GLU A 10 12.35 13.57 0.11
C GLU A 10 11.58 14.88 -0.08
N GLY A 11 10.68 15.20 0.85
CA GLY A 11 9.88 16.42 0.86
C GLY A 11 8.99 16.57 -0.40
N LEU A 12 8.50 15.44 -0.94
CA LEU A 12 7.76 15.44 -2.20
C LEU A 12 6.46 16.22 -2.06
N THR A 13 6.33 17.31 -2.85
CA THR A 13 5.11 18.11 -2.90
C THR A 13 4.59 18.18 -4.34
N VAL A 14 3.29 17.94 -4.52
CA VAL A 14 2.62 17.97 -5.82
C VAL A 14 1.39 18.87 -5.75
N ARG A 15 1.34 19.90 -6.61
CA ARG A 15 0.23 20.83 -6.71
C ARG A 15 -0.34 20.88 -8.11
N TYR A 16 -1.67 20.97 -8.18
CA TYR A 16 -2.45 21.22 -9.41
C TYR A 16 -3.23 22.53 -9.25
N GLY A 17 -2.66 23.61 -9.75
CA GLY A 17 -3.21 24.94 -9.50
C GLY A 17 -3.26 25.25 -8.00
N LYS A 18 -4.47 25.39 -7.45
CA LYS A 18 -4.69 25.67 -6.02
C LYS A 18 -4.76 24.39 -5.16
N LEU A 19 -4.91 23.23 -5.78
CA LEU A 19 -5.02 21.96 -5.05
C LEU A 19 -3.63 21.41 -4.74
N THR A 20 -3.32 21.19 -3.46
CA THR A 20 -2.16 20.41 -3.03
C THR A 20 -2.59 18.95 -2.92
N ALA A 21 -2.10 18.13 -3.85
CA ALA A 21 -2.43 16.70 -3.89
C ALA A 21 -1.50 15.84 -3.03
N VAL A 22 -0.25 16.29 -2.84
CA VAL A 22 0.75 15.68 -1.94
C VAL A 22 1.52 16.81 -1.28
N GLU A 23 1.72 16.74 0.01
CA GLU A 23 2.41 17.76 0.78
C GLU A 23 3.53 17.15 1.64
N ASP A 24 4.75 17.59 1.37
CA ASP A 24 5.98 17.25 2.13
C ASP A 24 6.16 15.75 2.42
N LEU A 25 5.80 14.90 1.44
CA LEU A 25 5.88 13.45 1.60
C LEU A 25 7.34 12.98 1.60
N SER A 26 7.77 12.40 2.72
CA SER A 26 9.07 11.75 2.87
C SER A 26 8.88 10.30 3.29
N LEU A 27 9.45 9.35 2.52
CA LEU A 27 9.45 7.93 2.86
C LEU A 27 10.63 7.21 2.19
N GLU A 28 11.03 6.08 2.78
CA GLU A 28 12.05 5.19 2.22
C GLU A 28 11.53 3.75 2.17
N VAL A 29 11.65 3.13 0.98
CA VAL A 29 11.33 1.71 0.81
C VAL A 29 12.62 0.92 0.69
N PRO A 30 12.91 0.04 1.64
CA PRO A 30 14.09 -0.86 1.57
C PRO A 30 14.02 -1.77 0.34
N LYS A 31 15.17 -2.32 -0.07
CA LYS A 31 15.21 -3.37 -1.10
C LYS A 31 14.74 -4.71 -0.54
N GLY A 32 14.08 -5.50 -1.38
CA GLY A 32 13.69 -6.88 -1.08
C GLY A 32 12.55 -6.94 -0.07
N GLY A 33 11.37 -6.49 -0.47
CA GLY A 33 10.15 -6.54 0.34
C GLY A 33 8.98 -5.92 -0.38
N VAL A 34 7.81 -6.04 0.22
CA VAL A 34 6.55 -5.47 -0.26
C VAL A 34 6.18 -4.24 0.56
N PHE A 35 6.16 -3.08 -0.08
CA PHE A 35 5.68 -1.84 0.48
C PHE A 35 4.32 -1.48 -0.12
N ALA A 36 3.33 -1.23 0.73
CA ALA A 36 2.01 -0.79 0.30
C ALA A 36 1.73 0.65 0.73
N LEU A 37 1.44 1.54 -0.25
CA LEU A 37 0.96 2.89 0.01
C LEU A 37 -0.58 2.89 -0.01
N LEU A 38 -1.16 3.00 1.16
CA LEU A 38 -2.60 2.95 1.41
C LEU A 38 -3.20 4.36 1.43
N GLY A 39 -4.47 4.49 1.10
CA GLY A 39 -5.16 5.77 1.21
C GLY A 39 -6.48 5.77 0.45
N ARG A 40 -7.41 6.64 0.82
CA ARG A 40 -8.68 6.82 0.11
C ARG A 40 -8.45 7.41 -1.28
N ASN A 41 -9.48 7.35 -2.13
CA ASN A 41 -9.45 8.05 -3.42
C ASN A 41 -9.21 9.55 -3.20
N GLY A 42 -8.31 10.14 -4.01
CA GLY A 42 -7.92 11.53 -3.85
C GLY A 42 -6.86 11.81 -2.77
N SER A 43 -6.36 10.81 -2.05
CA SER A 43 -5.32 11.02 -1.02
C SER A 43 -3.93 11.38 -1.55
N GLY A 44 -3.69 11.28 -2.86
CA GLY A 44 -2.40 11.62 -3.48
C GLY A 44 -1.58 10.43 -4.00
N LYS A 45 -2.04 9.18 -3.83
CA LYS A 45 -1.31 7.96 -4.25
C LYS A 45 -0.85 7.99 -5.70
N SER A 46 -1.77 8.18 -6.65
CA SER A 46 -1.43 8.20 -8.09
C SER A 46 -0.55 9.40 -8.47
N SER A 47 -0.67 10.55 -7.77
CA SER A 47 0.24 11.67 -7.95
C SER A 47 1.65 11.34 -7.46
N THR A 48 1.77 10.62 -6.34
CA THR A 48 3.04 10.09 -5.83
C THR A 48 3.67 9.12 -6.82
N VAL A 49 2.89 8.15 -7.33
CA VAL A 49 3.35 7.18 -8.33
C VAL A 49 3.81 7.87 -9.62
N ARG A 50 3.09 8.86 -10.14
CA ARG A 50 3.50 9.61 -11.33
C ARG A 50 4.84 10.33 -11.13
N CYS A 51 5.06 10.95 -9.97
CA CYS A 51 6.35 11.56 -9.64
C CYS A 51 7.44 10.50 -9.48
N LEU A 52 7.13 9.38 -8.82
CA LEU A 52 8.05 8.26 -8.66
C LEU A 52 8.51 7.70 -10.01
N LEU A 53 7.61 7.52 -10.96
CA LEU A 53 7.93 7.04 -12.32
C LEU A 53 8.53 8.12 -13.25
N GLY A 54 8.73 9.34 -12.76
CA GLY A 54 9.22 10.46 -13.57
C GLY A 54 8.26 10.83 -14.70
N GLN A 55 6.98 10.58 -14.55
CA GLN A 55 5.91 10.99 -15.48
C GLN A 55 5.45 12.42 -15.18
N GLN A 56 5.67 12.87 -13.93
CA GLN A 56 5.33 14.21 -13.47
C GLN A 56 6.47 14.78 -12.66
N ARG A 57 6.79 16.05 -12.93
CA ARG A 57 7.75 16.79 -12.11
C ARG A 57 7.10 17.21 -10.80
N PRO A 58 7.70 16.93 -9.64
CA PRO A 58 7.19 17.45 -8.38
C PRO A 58 7.28 18.98 -8.33
N THR A 59 6.37 19.61 -7.58
CA THR A 59 6.40 21.07 -7.33
C THR A 59 7.56 21.43 -6.40
N ALA A 60 7.81 20.57 -5.39
CA ALA A 60 8.98 20.67 -4.50
C ALA A 60 9.45 19.26 -4.10
N GLY A 61 10.63 19.19 -3.51
CA GLY A 61 11.23 17.92 -3.12
C GLY A 61 11.75 17.11 -4.31
N ARG A 62 11.94 15.82 -4.10
CA ARG A 62 12.48 14.90 -5.12
C ARG A 62 12.09 13.46 -4.85
N SER A 63 12.11 12.65 -5.92
CA SER A 63 11.95 11.20 -5.86
C SER A 63 13.13 10.50 -6.50
N ARG A 64 13.54 9.36 -5.92
CA ARG A 64 14.59 8.50 -6.44
C ARG A 64 14.13 7.06 -6.52
N ILE A 65 14.56 6.37 -7.57
CA ILE A 65 14.42 4.93 -7.74
C ILE A 65 15.83 4.34 -7.91
N LEU A 66 16.17 3.35 -7.09
CA LEU A 66 17.46 2.63 -7.15
C LEU A 66 18.66 3.61 -7.19
N GLY A 67 18.57 4.74 -6.46
CA GLY A 67 19.57 5.79 -6.37
C GLY A 67 19.49 6.87 -7.44
N PHE A 68 18.72 6.67 -8.50
CA PHE A 68 18.60 7.65 -9.58
C PHE A 68 17.43 8.60 -9.35
N ASP A 69 17.65 9.89 -9.56
CA ASP A 69 16.58 10.91 -9.57
C ASP A 69 15.57 10.58 -10.68
N SER A 70 14.31 10.36 -10.28
CA SER A 70 13.26 9.87 -11.19
C SER A 70 12.90 10.84 -12.30
N TRP A 71 13.09 12.15 -12.08
CA TRP A 71 12.81 13.17 -13.10
C TRP A 71 14.04 13.46 -13.95
N LYS A 72 15.20 13.77 -13.31
CA LYS A 72 16.41 14.21 -14.01
C LYS A 72 17.14 13.08 -14.72
N LYS A 73 17.07 11.85 -14.17
CA LYS A 73 17.75 10.65 -14.67
C LYS A 73 16.75 9.53 -14.97
N ARG A 74 15.57 9.89 -15.52
CA ARG A 74 14.44 8.98 -15.71
C ARG A 74 14.84 7.69 -16.45
N ARG A 75 15.63 7.79 -17.52
CA ARG A 75 16.08 6.61 -18.28
C ARG A 75 16.80 5.59 -17.38
N GLN A 76 17.76 6.07 -16.57
CA GLN A 76 18.51 5.21 -15.64
C GLN A 76 17.64 4.69 -14.51
N ALA A 77 16.76 5.55 -13.95
CA ALA A 77 15.83 5.17 -12.91
C ALA A 77 14.88 4.05 -13.35
N MET A 78 14.40 4.09 -14.60
CA MET A 78 13.41 3.15 -15.13
C MET A 78 14.01 1.86 -15.74
N GLU A 79 15.33 1.76 -15.87
CA GLU A 79 16.00 0.66 -16.57
C GLU A 79 15.70 -0.73 -15.97
N ARG A 80 15.47 -0.78 -14.66
CA ARG A 80 15.19 -2.00 -13.89
C ARG A 80 13.85 -1.90 -13.12
N VAL A 81 12.90 -1.19 -13.68
CA VAL A 81 11.57 -1.01 -13.10
C VAL A 81 10.52 -1.67 -13.98
N GLY A 82 9.74 -2.58 -13.40
CA GLY A 82 8.50 -3.05 -13.97
C GLY A 82 7.35 -2.15 -13.49
N VAL A 83 6.39 -1.86 -14.37
CA VAL A 83 5.25 -1.02 -14.03
C VAL A 83 3.96 -1.70 -14.45
N VAL A 84 3.02 -1.82 -13.51
CA VAL A 84 1.63 -2.21 -13.78
C VAL A 84 0.75 -1.01 -13.45
N PRO A 85 0.29 -0.26 -14.46
CA PRO A 85 -0.57 0.90 -14.23
C PRO A 85 -2.00 0.49 -13.84
N GLU A 86 -2.74 1.38 -13.22
CA GLU A 86 -4.16 1.19 -12.89
C GLU A 86 -4.98 0.80 -14.14
N ASN A 87 -4.72 1.47 -15.27
CA ASN A 87 -5.32 1.15 -16.56
C ASN A 87 -4.22 0.83 -17.56
N PRO A 88 -4.07 -0.45 -17.98
CA PRO A 88 -3.08 -0.81 -18.98
C PRO A 88 -3.36 -0.11 -20.31
N ASP A 89 -2.40 0.72 -20.76
CA ASP A 89 -2.49 1.46 -22.03
C ASP A 89 -1.90 0.60 -23.16
N VAL A 90 -2.66 -0.41 -23.56
CA VAL A 90 -2.32 -1.32 -24.66
C VAL A 90 -3.31 -1.10 -25.80
N PRO A 91 -2.85 -0.91 -27.06
CA PRO A 91 -3.75 -0.72 -28.20
C PRO A 91 -4.80 -1.84 -28.30
N PRO A 92 -6.10 -1.51 -28.41
CA PRO A 92 -7.18 -2.48 -28.29
C PRO A 92 -7.16 -3.60 -29.32
N ASP A 93 -6.64 -3.35 -30.51
CA ASP A 93 -6.56 -4.29 -31.62
C ASP A 93 -5.28 -5.13 -31.65
N THR A 94 -4.40 -4.94 -30.67
CA THR A 94 -3.13 -5.68 -30.58
C THR A 94 -3.30 -7.02 -29.84
N THR A 95 -2.30 -7.88 -29.94
CA THR A 95 -2.22 -9.17 -29.24
C THR A 95 -0.98 -9.24 -28.37
N ALA A 96 -0.94 -10.16 -27.39
CA ALA A 96 0.22 -10.36 -26.53
C ALA A 96 1.51 -10.61 -27.34
N ASP A 97 1.43 -11.40 -28.42
CA ASP A 97 2.56 -11.66 -29.33
C ASP A 97 3.06 -10.39 -30.05
N ARG A 98 2.17 -9.44 -30.36
CA ARG A 98 2.57 -8.18 -31.02
C ARG A 98 3.18 -7.20 -30.02
N VAL A 99 2.61 -7.12 -28.82
CA VAL A 99 3.15 -6.29 -27.73
C VAL A 99 4.56 -6.75 -27.40
N GLU A 100 4.78 -8.06 -27.27
CA GLU A 100 6.09 -8.63 -27.01
C GLU A 100 7.14 -8.17 -28.04
N LYS A 101 6.86 -8.31 -29.32
CA LYS A 101 7.76 -7.90 -30.41
C LYS A 101 8.16 -6.43 -30.37
N PHE A 102 7.28 -5.57 -29.87
CA PHE A 102 7.57 -4.15 -29.70
C PHE A 102 8.41 -3.91 -28.44
N ILE A 103 7.97 -4.42 -27.29
CA ILE A 103 8.59 -4.16 -25.98
C ILE A 103 10.00 -4.77 -25.90
N ALA A 104 10.20 -5.97 -26.46
CA ALA A 104 11.51 -6.63 -26.51
C ALA A 104 12.61 -5.80 -27.21
N ARG A 105 12.23 -4.89 -28.11
CA ARG A 105 13.17 -4.02 -28.83
C ARG A 105 13.61 -2.81 -28.00
N VAL A 106 12.82 -2.40 -27.03
CA VAL A 106 13.02 -1.14 -26.28
C VAL A 106 13.31 -1.36 -24.80
N THR A 107 13.08 -2.58 -24.30
CA THR A 107 13.28 -2.92 -22.89
C THR A 107 14.63 -3.64 -22.70
N PRO A 108 15.59 -3.05 -21.99
CA PRO A 108 16.81 -3.74 -21.59
C PRO A 108 16.46 -4.99 -20.76
N PHE A 109 17.30 -6.03 -20.89
CA PHE A 109 17.15 -7.27 -20.12
C PHE A 109 15.85 -8.07 -20.36
N TRP A 110 15.12 -7.75 -21.43
CA TRP A 110 13.92 -8.50 -21.81
C TRP A 110 14.22 -9.98 -22.04
N ARG A 111 13.33 -10.83 -21.55
CA ARG A 111 13.40 -12.29 -21.72
C ARG A 111 12.05 -12.79 -22.23
N SER A 112 11.97 -13.03 -23.56
CA SER A 112 10.74 -13.50 -24.19
C SER A 112 10.25 -14.84 -23.62
N ALA A 113 11.15 -15.75 -23.25
CA ALA A 113 10.77 -17.00 -22.59
C ALA A 113 9.97 -16.73 -21.30
N ASN A 114 10.53 -15.94 -20.38
CA ASN A 114 9.86 -15.59 -19.12
C ASN A 114 8.48 -14.95 -19.35
N TYR A 115 8.36 -14.12 -20.39
CA TYR A 115 7.07 -13.50 -20.73
C TYR A 115 6.04 -14.54 -21.17
N PHE A 116 6.41 -15.45 -22.07
CA PHE A 116 5.49 -16.45 -22.59
C PHE A 116 5.12 -17.50 -21.56
N ASP A 117 6.07 -17.94 -20.73
CA ASP A 117 5.82 -18.85 -19.61
C ASP A 117 4.81 -18.26 -18.62
N ARG A 118 4.95 -16.95 -18.31
CA ARG A 118 3.99 -16.23 -17.44
C ARG A 118 2.61 -16.09 -18.09
N LEU A 119 2.51 -15.84 -19.39
CA LEU A 119 1.21 -15.79 -20.06
C LEU A 119 0.50 -17.14 -20.00
N GLU A 120 1.25 -18.23 -20.11
CA GLU A 120 0.71 -19.58 -20.00
C GLU A 120 0.24 -19.88 -18.58
N SER A 121 1.08 -19.62 -17.55
CA SER A 121 0.72 -19.83 -16.13
C SER A 121 -0.48 -18.99 -15.71
N LEU A 122 -0.61 -17.77 -16.21
CA LEU A 122 -1.71 -16.86 -15.93
C LEU A 122 -2.95 -17.08 -16.82
N GLY A 123 -2.90 -18.04 -17.75
CA GLY A 123 -4.04 -18.34 -18.64
C GLY A 123 -4.40 -17.21 -19.61
N VAL A 124 -3.43 -16.40 -20.03
CA VAL A 124 -3.64 -15.28 -20.97
C VAL A 124 -3.49 -15.71 -22.41
N PRO A 125 -4.55 -15.65 -23.25
CA PRO A 125 -4.48 -16.07 -24.64
C PRO A 125 -3.57 -15.16 -25.48
N ARG A 126 -2.46 -15.69 -26.02
CA ARG A 126 -1.42 -14.92 -26.71
C ARG A 126 -1.89 -14.23 -28.00
N LYS A 127 -2.81 -14.87 -28.75
CA LYS A 127 -3.29 -14.42 -30.08
C LYS A 127 -4.61 -13.65 -30.00
N GLN A 128 -5.24 -13.59 -28.84
CA GLN A 128 -6.48 -12.84 -28.67
C GLN A 128 -6.18 -11.34 -28.62
N ARG A 129 -7.05 -10.53 -29.23
CA ARG A 129 -6.94 -9.06 -29.18
C ARG A 129 -7.14 -8.57 -27.75
N PHE A 130 -6.43 -7.51 -27.36
CA PHE A 130 -6.47 -6.95 -26.02
C PHE A 130 -7.90 -6.52 -25.61
N ASP A 131 -8.68 -5.91 -26.51
CA ASP A 131 -10.06 -5.51 -26.26
C ASP A 131 -11.03 -6.70 -26.03
N ARG A 132 -10.61 -7.93 -26.38
CA ARG A 132 -11.39 -9.16 -26.18
C ARG A 132 -10.96 -9.95 -24.94
N LEU A 133 -9.88 -9.55 -24.28
CA LEU A 133 -9.46 -10.12 -23.01
C LEU A 133 -10.39 -9.65 -21.87
N SER A 134 -10.65 -10.51 -20.90
CA SER A 134 -11.30 -10.09 -19.66
C SER A 134 -10.45 -9.03 -18.92
N LYS A 135 -11.05 -8.26 -18.05
CA LYS A 135 -10.30 -7.28 -17.22
C LYS A 135 -9.16 -7.93 -16.43
N GLY A 136 -9.42 -9.14 -15.90
CA GLY A 136 -8.38 -9.95 -15.25
C GLY A 136 -7.23 -10.29 -16.18
N GLN A 137 -7.52 -10.82 -17.36
CA GLN A 137 -6.50 -11.16 -18.35
C GLN A 137 -5.72 -9.92 -18.85
N GLN A 138 -6.36 -8.76 -18.99
CA GLN A 138 -5.67 -7.51 -19.34
C GLN A 138 -4.63 -7.14 -18.27
N ARG A 139 -4.96 -7.29 -16.99
CA ARG A 139 -4.04 -7.01 -15.87
C ARG A 139 -2.94 -8.07 -15.76
N GLN A 140 -3.28 -9.34 -15.94
CA GLN A 140 -2.31 -10.43 -15.99
C GLN A 140 -1.30 -10.24 -17.16
N LEU A 141 -1.77 -9.77 -18.31
CA LEU A 141 -0.89 -9.37 -19.42
C LEU A 141 0.06 -8.23 -19.00
N ALA A 142 -0.47 -7.18 -18.35
CA ALA A 142 0.34 -6.07 -17.88
C ALA A 142 1.38 -6.52 -16.84
N LEU A 143 1.03 -7.44 -15.95
CA LEU A 143 1.95 -8.03 -14.98
C LEU A 143 3.04 -8.85 -15.68
N ALA A 144 2.69 -9.73 -16.61
CA ALA A 144 3.66 -10.50 -17.38
C ALA A 144 4.65 -9.61 -18.13
N LEU A 145 4.17 -8.48 -18.71
CA LEU A 145 5.02 -7.47 -19.35
C LEU A 145 5.97 -6.80 -18.36
N ALA A 146 5.49 -6.43 -17.18
CA ALA A 146 6.29 -5.77 -16.16
C ALA A 146 7.41 -6.66 -15.62
N LEU A 147 7.16 -7.97 -15.50
CA LEU A 147 8.09 -8.94 -14.92
C LEU A 147 9.09 -9.51 -15.93
N ALA A 148 8.80 -9.49 -17.24
CA ALA A 148 9.66 -10.09 -18.27
C ALA A 148 11.06 -9.47 -18.39
N GLY A 149 11.24 -8.22 -17.91
CA GLY A 149 12.53 -7.53 -17.85
C GLY A 149 13.36 -7.86 -16.59
N SER A 150 12.94 -8.80 -15.76
CA SER A 150 13.57 -9.12 -14.47
C SER A 150 13.84 -7.84 -13.65
N PRO A 151 12.80 -7.11 -13.25
CA PRO A 151 12.94 -5.82 -12.59
C PRO A 151 13.55 -5.99 -11.19
N ARG A 152 14.23 -4.93 -10.70
CA ARG A 152 14.63 -4.81 -9.29
C ARG A 152 13.58 -4.11 -8.44
N LEU A 153 12.72 -3.35 -9.08
CA LEU A 153 11.57 -2.70 -8.48
C LEU A 153 10.35 -2.89 -9.36
N LEU A 154 9.27 -3.39 -8.79
CA LEU A 154 7.95 -3.49 -9.43
C LEU A 154 7.04 -2.44 -8.80
N VAL A 155 6.49 -1.54 -9.62
CA VAL A 155 5.54 -0.50 -9.19
C VAL A 155 4.17 -0.85 -9.74
N LEU A 156 3.19 -0.99 -8.84
CA LEU A 156 1.81 -1.32 -9.21
C LEU A 156 0.88 -0.20 -8.70
N ASP A 157 0.12 0.41 -9.61
CA ASP A 157 -0.88 1.42 -9.25
C ASP A 157 -2.27 0.78 -9.26
N ASP A 158 -2.80 0.50 -8.07
CA ASP A 158 -4.09 -0.14 -7.78
C ASP A 158 -4.37 -1.41 -8.61
N PRO A 159 -3.48 -2.43 -8.54
CA PRO A 159 -3.48 -3.56 -9.46
C PRO A 159 -4.69 -4.48 -9.31
N THR A 160 -5.42 -4.40 -8.20
CA THR A 160 -6.58 -5.28 -7.89
C THR A 160 -7.92 -4.68 -8.31
N LEU A 161 -7.93 -3.43 -8.78
CA LEU A 161 -9.17 -2.74 -9.16
C LEU A 161 -9.91 -3.50 -10.29
N GLY A 162 -11.16 -3.88 -10.01
CA GLY A 162 -12.00 -4.61 -10.99
C GLY A 162 -11.65 -6.08 -11.19
N LEU A 163 -10.77 -6.65 -10.36
CA LEU A 163 -10.54 -8.10 -10.33
C LEU A 163 -11.55 -8.79 -9.39
N ASP A 164 -11.97 -9.98 -9.80
CA ASP A 164 -12.67 -10.90 -8.90
C ASP A 164 -11.74 -11.47 -7.81
N PRO A 165 -12.27 -12.09 -6.73
CA PRO A 165 -11.45 -12.59 -5.64
C PRO A 165 -10.39 -13.62 -6.04
N VAL A 166 -10.66 -14.45 -7.07
CA VAL A 166 -9.70 -15.46 -7.53
C VAL A 166 -8.53 -14.79 -8.23
N ALA A 167 -8.81 -13.87 -9.16
CA ALA A 167 -7.80 -13.12 -9.88
C ALA A 167 -6.92 -12.25 -8.95
N ARG A 168 -7.52 -11.67 -7.87
CA ARG A 168 -6.75 -10.94 -6.84
C ARG A 168 -5.77 -11.85 -6.12
N ARG A 169 -6.24 -13.01 -5.69
CA ARG A 169 -5.41 -14.00 -5.00
C ARG A 169 -4.23 -14.44 -5.88
N THR A 170 -4.49 -14.79 -7.14
CA THR A 170 -3.45 -15.15 -8.10
C THR A 170 -2.42 -14.04 -8.28
N LEU A 171 -2.87 -12.76 -8.38
CA LEU A 171 -1.96 -11.62 -8.46
C LEU A 171 -1.03 -11.55 -7.24
N TYR A 172 -1.57 -11.67 -6.03
CA TYR A 172 -0.76 -11.61 -4.81
C TYR A 172 0.22 -12.79 -4.69
N GLU A 173 -0.21 -13.99 -5.07
CA GLU A 173 0.65 -15.19 -5.11
C GLU A 173 1.84 -15.00 -6.09
N GLU A 174 1.60 -14.43 -7.27
CA GLU A 174 2.65 -14.06 -8.23
C GLU A 174 3.63 -13.01 -7.67
N LEU A 175 3.12 -11.99 -6.95
CA LEU A 175 3.98 -10.98 -6.34
C LEU A 175 4.90 -11.57 -5.26
N VAL A 176 4.36 -12.45 -4.42
CA VAL A 176 5.12 -13.14 -3.38
C VAL A 176 6.16 -14.08 -4.00
N GLY A 177 5.78 -14.82 -5.06
CA GLY A 177 6.70 -15.67 -5.81
C GLY A 177 7.87 -14.89 -6.41
N GLU A 178 7.58 -13.76 -7.08
CA GLU A 178 8.61 -12.90 -7.68
C GLU A 178 9.59 -12.34 -6.63
N LEU A 179 9.07 -11.95 -5.46
CA LEU A 179 9.91 -11.52 -4.34
C LEU A 179 10.83 -12.65 -3.86
N ALA A 180 10.27 -13.86 -3.66
CA ALA A 180 11.02 -15.00 -3.17
C ALA A 180 12.10 -15.47 -4.15
N ASP A 181 11.78 -15.53 -5.45
CA ASP A 181 12.65 -16.08 -6.49
C ASP A 181 13.72 -15.09 -6.98
N CYS A 182 13.35 -13.81 -7.09
CA CYS A 182 14.18 -12.78 -7.72
C CYS A 182 14.65 -11.69 -6.75
N GLY A 183 14.12 -11.62 -5.52
CA GLY A 183 14.39 -10.54 -4.58
C GLY A 183 13.90 -9.17 -5.07
N THR A 184 12.91 -9.16 -5.97
CA THR A 184 12.31 -7.95 -6.53
C THR A 184 11.60 -7.15 -5.44
N THR A 185 11.92 -5.87 -5.29
CA THR A 185 11.16 -4.99 -4.40
C THR A 185 9.81 -4.66 -5.03
N VAL A 186 8.75 -4.73 -4.24
CA VAL A 186 7.40 -4.37 -4.69
C VAL A 186 6.96 -3.07 -4.01
N PHE A 187 6.56 -2.09 -4.80
CA PHE A 187 5.87 -0.88 -4.35
C PHE A 187 4.47 -0.88 -4.96
N LEU A 188 3.45 -0.96 -4.14
CA LEU A 188 2.09 -0.94 -4.65
C LEU A 188 1.24 0.12 -3.97
N THR A 189 0.33 0.73 -4.73
CA THR A 189 -0.78 1.50 -4.19
C THR A 189 -2.04 0.66 -4.25
N THR A 190 -2.88 0.72 -3.24
CA THR A 190 -4.15 -0.02 -3.25
C THR A 190 -5.16 0.53 -2.27
N HIS A 191 -6.41 0.14 -2.47
CA HIS A 191 -7.52 0.24 -1.53
C HIS A 191 -7.98 -1.15 -1.03
N ASP A 192 -7.38 -2.25 -1.53
CA ASP A 192 -7.63 -3.62 -1.09
C ASP A 192 -6.78 -3.94 0.16
N LEU A 193 -7.27 -3.52 1.31
CA LEU A 193 -6.55 -3.63 2.58
C LEU A 193 -6.39 -5.08 3.04
N ALA A 194 -7.44 -5.90 2.86
CA ALA A 194 -7.41 -7.30 3.26
C ALA A 194 -6.38 -8.12 2.48
N GLY A 195 -6.29 -7.90 1.16
CA GLY A 195 -5.30 -8.61 0.33
C GLY A 195 -3.86 -8.20 0.65
N VAL A 196 -3.64 -6.90 0.88
CA VAL A 196 -2.31 -6.37 1.25
C VAL A 196 -1.86 -6.82 2.63
N GLU A 197 -2.78 -6.98 3.58
CA GLU A 197 -2.44 -7.46 4.93
C GLU A 197 -1.72 -8.82 4.91
N GLY A 198 -1.99 -9.65 3.90
CA GLY A 198 -1.35 -10.96 3.74
C GLY A 198 0.06 -10.94 3.12
N ILE A 199 0.48 -9.81 2.51
CA ILE A 199 1.72 -9.78 1.73
C ILE A 199 2.67 -8.62 2.06
N ALA A 200 2.18 -7.53 2.66
CA ALA A 200 3.00 -6.34 2.88
C ALA A 200 3.92 -6.50 4.10
N ASP A 201 5.20 -6.18 3.92
CA ASP A 201 6.16 -6.06 5.03
C ASP A 201 6.06 -4.70 5.73
N ARG A 202 5.74 -3.66 4.94
CA ARG A 202 5.69 -2.27 5.40
C ARG A 202 4.55 -1.53 4.72
N VAL A 203 3.91 -0.64 5.45
CA VAL A 203 2.80 0.16 4.94
C VAL A 203 3.03 1.65 5.18
N GLY A 204 2.59 2.46 4.21
CA GLY A 204 2.41 3.89 4.36
C GLY A 204 0.93 4.24 4.24
N VAL A 205 0.41 5.07 5.13
CA VAL A 205 -0.98 5.56 5.05
C VAL A 205 -0.98 7.02 4.65
N LEU A 206 -1.54 7.31 3.47
CA LEU A 206 -1.65 8.65 2.92
C LEU A 206 -3.08 9.17 3.09
N HIS A 207 -3.23 10.32 3.75
CA HIS A 207 -4.51 10.96 3.98
C HIS A 207 -4.42 12.47 3.71
N GLY A 208 -5.33 13.00 2.88
CA GLY A 208 -5.34 14.43 2.56
C GLY A 208 -4.03 14.99 1.99
N GLY A 209 -3.25 14.16 1.27
CA GLY A 209 -1.94 14.54 0.72
C GLY A 209 -0.76 14.36 1.68
N SER A 210 -0.99 14.02 2.94
CA SER A 210 0.05 13.86 3.97
C SER A 210 0.21 12.41 4.42
N LEU A 211 1.43 12.03 4.78
CA LEU A 211 1.75 10.70 5.29
C LEU A 211 1.44 10.63 6.79
N LEU A 212 0.48 9.79 7.18
CA LEU A 212 0.12 9.58 8.58
C LEU A 212 0.96 8.48 9.24
N VAL A 213 1.28 7.43 8.48
CA VAL A 213 2.00 6.24 8.96
C VAL A 213 3.01 5.82 7.91
N ASP A 214 4.19 5.41 8.35
CA ASP A 214 5.22 4.73 7.56
C ASP A 214 5.98 3.76 8.47
N GLU A 215 5.50 2.51 8.57
CA GLU A 215 6.11 1.51 9.46
C GLU A 215 5.90 0.07 8.97
N LYS A 216 6.60 -0.88 9.61
CA LYS A 216 6.37 -2.31 9.36
C LYS A 216 4.94 -2.67 9.76
N LEU A 217 4.29 -3.53 8.97
CA LEU A 217 2.91 -3.93 9.21
C LEU A 217 2.72 -4.61 10.57
N ASP A 218 3.64 -5.49 10.98
CA ASP A 218 3.56 -6.15 12.28
C ASP A 218 3.65 -5.15 13.44
N VAL A 219 4.52 -4.13 13.32
CA VAL A 219 4.66 -3.07 14.32
C VAL A 219 3.38 -2.23 14.40
N LEU A 220 2.82 -1.86 13.24
CA LEU A 220 1.54 -1.17 13.17
C LEU A 220 0.44 -1.96 13.88
N LYS A 221 0.28 -3.23 13.54
CA LYS A 221 -0.75 -4.11 14.13
C LYS A 221 -0.55 -4.34 15.63
N ALA A 222 0.69 -4.43 16.10
CA ALA A 222 0.97 -4.67 17.52
C ALA A 222 0.59 -3.50 18.42
N ARG A 223 0.62 -2.27 17.91
CA ARG A 223 0.30 -1.08 18.71
C ARG A 223 -1.18 -0.67 18.70
N TYR A 224 -1.98 -1.26 17.79
CA TYR A 224 -3.44 -1.00 17.73
C TYR A 224 -4.21 -2.19 18.27
N CYS A 225 -5.13 -1.95 19.19
CA CYS A 225 -6.07 -2.96 19.63
C CYS A 225 -7.44 -2.38 19.98
N ARG A 226 -8.41 -3.26 20.06
CA ARG A 226 -9.74 -2.98 20.61
C ARG A 226 -9.82 -3.53 22.00
N LEU A 227 -10.19 -2.66 22.93
CA LEU A 227 -10.52 -3.03 24.29
C LEU A 227 -12.06 -3.10 24.42
N THR A 228 -12.57 -4.17 25.02
CA THR A 228 -13.99 -4.33 25.30
C THR A 228 -14.17 -4.62 26.78
N TRP A 229 -15.06 -3.89 27.44
CA TRP A 229 -15.37 -4.07 28.88
C TRP A 229 -16.87 -3.99 29.15
N ALA A 230 -17.31 -4.60 30.25
CA ALA A 230 -18.70 -4.56 30.66
C ALA A 230 -19.10 -3.15 31.14
N PRO A 231 -20.35 -2.71 30.89
CA PRO A 231 -20.90 -1.54 31.54
C PRO A 231 -20.86 -1.75 33.05
N ASN A 232 -20.43 -0.74 33.79
CA ASN A 232 -20.46 -0.74 35.25
C ASN A 232 -20.90 0.65 35.70
N ASP A 233 -22.07 0.73 36.35
CA ASP A 233 -22.67 1.99 36.80
C ASP A 233 -21.89 2.65 37.94
N ASP A 234 -21.00 1.91 38.62
CA ASP A 234 -20.12 2.43 39.69
C ASP A 234 -18.87 3.17 39.14
N ILE A 235 -18.64 3.13 37.83
CA ILE A 235 -17.44 3.73 37.23
C ILE A 235 -17.78 5.09 36.63
N SER A 236 -17.08 6.14 37.10
CA SER A 236 -17.25 7.47 36.54
C SER A 236 -16.69 7.53 35.09
N PRO A 237 -17.36 8.29 34.21
CA PRO A 237 -16.83 8.55 32.86
C PRO A 237 -15.42 9.16 32.86
N GLU A 238 -15.11 9.97 33.92
CA GLU A 238 -13.79 10.58 34.12
C GLU A 238 -12.71 9.53 34.40
N GLY A 239 -13.02 8.50 35.20
CA GLY A 239 -12.11 7.38 35.50
C GLY A 239 -11.74 6.59 34.26
N ILE A 240 -12.73 6.27 33.42
CA ILE A 240 -12.50 5.62 32.14
C ILE A 240 -11.63 6.50 31.22
N GLN A 241 -11.91 7.80 31.15
CA GLN A 241 -11.18 8.72 30.30
C GLN A 241 -9.73 8.88 30.77
N ALA A 242 -9.49 9.00 32.07
CA ALA A 242 -8.16 9.08 32.65
C ALA A 242 -7.34 7.81 32.36
N GLY A 243 -7.90 6.64 32.59
CA GLY A 243 -7.23 5.37 32.32
C GLY A 243 -6.92 5.11 30.83
N LEU A 244 -7.82 5.52 29.93
CA LEU A 244 -7.61 5.39 28.48
C LEU A 244 -6.63 6.41 27.90
N GLN A 245 -6.37 7.53 28.58
CA GLN A 245 -5.54 8.62 28.09
C GLN A 245 -4.11 8.17 27.75
N HIS A 246 -3.56 7.24 28.53
CA HIS A 246 -2.21 6.69 28.32
C HIS A 246 -2.12 5.72 27.15
N LEU A 247 -3.26 5.14 26.74
CA LEU A 247 -3.34 4.18 25.62
C LEU A 247 -3.58 4.86 24.26
N GLY A 248 -3.76 6.17 24.22
CA GLY A 248 -3.98 6.92 22.98
C GLY A 248 -5.28 6.47 22.28
N VAL A 249 -6.41 6.80 22.87
CA VAL A 249 -7.73 6.45 22.30
C VAL A 249 -7.98 7.23 21.02
N ILE A 250 -8.31 6.49 19.94
CA ILE A 250 -8.64 7.05 18.63
C ILE A 250 -10.10 6.82 18.24
N GLY A 251 -10.79 5.91 18.93
CA GLY A 251 -12.22 5.64 18.71
C GLY A 251 -12.87 5.09 19.96
N LYS A 252 -14.13 5.45 20.19
CA LYS A 252 -14.98 4.90 21.24
C LYS A 252 -16.27 4.40 20.61
N GLY A 253 -16.78 3.26 21.09
CA GLY A 253 -18.02 2.67 20.70
C GLY A 253 -18.72 2.01 21.88
N ALA A 254 -19.96 1.63 21.66
CA ALA A 254 -20.71 0.78 22.56
C ALA A 254 -21.53 -0.22 21.75
N THR A 255 -21.53 -1.45 22.19
CA THR A 255 -22.41 -2.51 21.70
C THR A 255 -23.40 -2.89 22.80
N PRO A 256 -24.51 -3.56 22.51
CA PRO A 256 -25.42 -4.00 23.56
C PRO A 256 -24.70 -4.84 24.61
N GLY A 257 -24.58 -4.30 25.84
CA GLY A 257 -23.91 -4.95 26.96
C GLY A 257 -22.38 -4.79 27.05
N ALA A 258 -21.76 -3.95 26.21
CA ALA A 258 -20.32 -3.69 26.32
C ALA A 258 -19.92 -2.29 25.81
N HIS A 259 -18.89 -1.73 26.41
CA HIS A 259 -18.19 -0.55 25.91
C HIS A 259 -16.95 -0.98 25.14
N GLU A 260 -16.60 -0.21 24.13
CA GLU A 260 -15.42 -0.46 23.29
C GLU A 260 -14.56 0.80 23.15
N ALA A 261 -13.25 0.60 23.09
CA ALA A 261 -12.31 1.64 22.68
C ALA A 261 -11.23 1.06 21.75
N VAL A 262 -10.95 1.78 20.68
CA VAL A 262 -9.78 1.52 19.84
C VAL A 262 -8.63 2.39 20.33
N VAL A 263 -7.52 1.76 20.65
CA VAL A 263 -6.32 2.41 21.19
C VAL A 263 -5.15 2.27 20.23
N GLU A 264 -4.32 3.33 20.17
CA GLU A 264 -3.17 3.42 19.27
C GLU A 264 -1.84 3.03 19.95
N LYS A 265 -1.75 3.18 21.27
CA LYS A 265 -0.51 2.98 22.03
C LYS A 265 -0.66 1.83 23.01
N PHE A 266 -1.13 0.69 22.52
CA PHE A 266 -1.27 -0.48 23.37
C PHE A 266 0.10 -0.89 23.94
N SER A 267 0.14 -1.06 25.25
CA SER A 267 1.25 -1.65 25.99
C SER A 267 0.71 -2.35 27.23
N GLU A 268 1.32 -3.43 27.65
CA GLU A 268 0.88 -4.16 28.84
C GLU A 268 0.84 -3.25 30.08
N PHE A 269 1.85 -2.41 30.27
CA PHE A 269 1.90 -1.45 31.36
C PHE A 269 0.74 -0.42 31.31
N GLY A 270 0.47 0.14 30.14
CA GLY A 270 -0.66 1.07 29.94
C GLY A 270 -2.02 0.39 30.16
N PHE A 271 -2.12 -0.86 29.76
CA PHE A 271 -3.33 -1.68 29.93
C PHE A 271 -3.59 -2.01 31.41
N ASP A 272 -2.57 -2.45 32.16
CA ASP A 272 -2.70 -2.72 33.59
C ASP A 272 -3.07 -1.45 34.36
N ARG A 273 -2.49 -0.32 33.99
CA ARG A 273 -2.83 0.98 34.53
C ARG A 273 -4.29 1.38 34.23
N PHE A 274 -4.76 1.16 33.01
CA PHE A 274 -6.18 1.38 32.65
C PHE A 274 -7.10 0.54 33.53
N ARG A 275 -6.82 -0.75 33.70
CA ARG A 275 -7.63 -1.63 34.56
C ARG A 275 -7.70 -1.14 36.01
N GLN A 276 -6.59 -0.66 36.55
CA GLN A 276 -6.52 -0.14 37.93
C GLN A 276 -7.23 1.21 38.09
N GLU A 277 -6.92 2.19 37.23
CA GLU A 277 -7.46 3.54 37.29
C GLU A 277 -8.97 3.60 36.99
N ALA A 278 -9.42 2.84 36.00
CA ALA A 278 -10.81 2.78 35.62
C ALA A 278 -11.62 1.76 36.44
N SER A 279 -10.98 0.95 37.27
CA SER A 279 -11.63 -0.14 38.03
C SER A 279 -12.54 -1.03 37.18
N VAL A 280 -12.15 -1.26 35.92
CA VAL A 280 -12.94 -2.04 34.97
C VAL A 280 -12.40 -3.46 34.83
N GLU A 281 -13.28 -4.41 34.70
CA GLU A 281 -12.95 -5.73 34.23
C GLU A 281 -12.97 -5.75 32.71
N VAL A 282 -11.80 -5.83 32.09
CA VAL A 282 -11.69 -5.92 30.62
C VAL A 282 -12.04 -7.35 30.23
N MET A 283 -13.10 -7.48 29.43
CA MET A 283 -13.59 -8.77 28.96
C MET A 283 -12.74 -9.30 27.82
N ARG A 284 -12.22 -8.39 26.94
CA ARG A 284 -11.54 -8.79 25.72
C ARG A 284 -10.54 -7.74 25.22
N VAL A 285 -9.42 -8.22 24.68
CA VAL A 285 -8.43 -7.42 23.97
C VAL A 285 -8.26 -8.07 22.60
N ASP A 286 -8.65 -7.38 21.55
CA ASP A 286 -8.60 -7.89 20.18
C ASP A 286 -7.55 -7.14 19.36
N SER A 287 -6.77 -7.89 18.58
CA SER A 287 -5.97 -7.30 17.50
C SER A 287 -6.89 -6.79 16.40
N LEU A 288 -6.51 -5.67 15.79
CA LEU A 288 -7.25 -5.09 14.67
C LEU A 288 -6.69 -5.59 13.34
N SER A 289 -7.56 -5.75 12.35
CA SER A 289 -7.19 -5.89 10.95
C SER A 289 -6.61 -4.57 10.42
N LEU A 290 -5.86 -4.63 9.33
CA LEU A 290 -5.35 -3.44 8.66
C LEU A 290 -6.49 -2.50 8.23
N GLU A 291 -7.63 -3.06 7.84
CA GLU A 291 -8.81 -2.28 7.47
C GLU A 291 -9.39 -1.50 8.66
N GLU A 292 -9.51 -2.13 9.82
CA GLU A 292 -9.99 -1.46 11.04
C GLU A 292 -9.04 -0.36 11.50
N ILE A 293 -7.72 -0.60 11.44
CA ILE A 293 -6.70 0.40 11.74
C ILE A 293 -6.81 1.58 10.76
N PHE A 294 -6.95 1.29 9.46
CA PHE A 294 -7.10 2.31 8.43
C PHE A 294 -8.36 3.16 8.63
N ILE A 295 -9.48 2.55 8.98
CA ILE A 295 -10.74 3.26 9.30
C ILE A 295 -10.53 4.15 10.53
N ALA A 296 -9.87 3.66 11.56
CA ALA A 296 -9.59 4.43 12.77
C ALA A 296 -8.68 5.64 12.49
N LEU A 297 -7.68 5.48 11.61
CA LEU A 297 -6.76 6.55 11.22
C LEU A 297 -7.39 7.60 10.30
N CYS A 298 -8.21 7.16 9.33
CA CYS A 298 -8.75 8.01 8.26
C CYS A 298 -10.23 8.38 8.48
N GLY A 299 -10.92 7.73 9.40
CA GLY A 299 -12.35 7.95 9.70
C GLY A 299 -12.62 9.07 10.71
N ALA A 300 -11.65 9.45 11.53
CA ALA A 300 -11.73 10.66 12.35
C ALA A 300 -11.61 11.88 11.43
N GLU A 301 -12.66 12.70 11.31
CA GLU A 301 -12.58 13.98 10.62
C GLU A 301 -11.45 14.83 11.24
N PRO A 302 -10.72 15.64 10.44
CA PRO A 302 -9.62 16.48 10.94
C PRO A 302 -10.13 17.68 11.76
N GLY A 303 -10.96 17.42 12.76
CA GLY A 303 -11.60 18.42 13.63
C GLY A 303 -11.74 18.01 15.08
N GLY A 304 -11.37 16.78 15.42
CA GLY A 304 -11.60 16.21 16.76
C GLY A 304 -10.35 16.02 17.62
N ARG A 305 -9.29 16.79 17.43
CA ARG A 305 -8.21 16.88 18.42
C ARG A 305 -8.48 18.10 19.32
N SER A 306 -9.28 17.91 20.35
CA SER A 306 -9.37 18.81 21.50
C SER A 306 -8.57 18.25 22.67
#